data_594c26e2c67392fb3e6f631d0ac5efb5
#
_entry.id   594c26e2c67392fb3e6f631d0ac5efb5
#
_cell.length_a   1.000
_cell.length_b   1.000
_cell.length_c   1.000
_cell.angle_alpha   90.00
_cell.angle_beta   90.00
_cell.angle_gamma   90.00
#
_symmetry.space_group_name_H-M   'P 1'
#
loop_
_entity.id
_entity.type
_entity.pdbx_description
1 polymer ?
#
loop_
_entity_poly.entity_id
_entity_poly.type
_entity_poly.pdbx_seq_one_letter_code
_entity_poly.pdbx_strand_id
1 'polypeptide(L)'
;MTNLKRIFAAAVLVFGLGAASAALAAEVPTGQEKDAVAYKQAYALVLEEKWAAAKTAMDEVVRQFPKSAWLDDARFWSCYAMEKTGQAAETVFKCYQKFVEGNPGSEWADDAKSNMIRLAHALAKAGKPEYEAVIESFEDAAEDDIRVTALYALQNIGDVEALKTLVGLYDKSASAKLKRQIVFMLEEMESPEAFAKLSQIALKDTDEEVRRSALFAVGEKGGPEAVKLLKDILASKEPGEFRRQALFALAETEEPGLVGLFTQIALGDPDGEMARTAAFALQEIEGKEATEALRRILKEAADREIRQAALFSLADRDDVDSLPLLKDILLNGTDKEMARVALFQIAE
;
A
#
# COMPACT_ATOMS: atom_id res chain seq x y z
N MET A 1 1.61 6.60 3.13
CA MET A 1 0.79 6.51 4.37
C MET A 1 1.57 6.01 5.60
N THR A 2 2.77 5.49 5.48
CA THR A 2 3.54 4.89 6.60
C THR A 2 4.18 5.92 7.54
N ASN A 3 4.53 7.11 7.08
CA ASN A 3 5.15 8.14 7.93
C ASN A 3 4.12 9.01 8.68
N LEU A 4 2.93 9.21 8.13
CA LEU A 4 1.88 9.98 8.82
C LEU A 4 1.35 9.28 10.08
N LYS A 5 1.39 7.94 10.15
CA LYS A 5 0.97 7.16 11.35
C LYS A 5 1.97 7.19 12.50
N ARG A 6 3.24 7.47 12.26
CA ARG A 6 4.25 7.65 13.31
C ARG A 6 4.10 9.00 14.04
N ILE A 7 3.55 10.00 13.38
CA ILE A 7 3.26 11.33 13.94
C ILE A 7 2.15 11.26 15.01
N PHE A 8 1.17 10.34 14.87
CA PHE A 8 0.08 10.18 15.84
C PHE A 8 0.46 9.45 17.13
N ALA A 9 1.53 8.67 17.18
CA ALA A 9 1.93 7.92 18.37
C ALA A 9 2.61 8.78 19.45
N ALA A 10 3.10 9.97 19.12
CA ALA A 10 3.76 10.87 20.08
C ALA A 10 2.81 11.86 20.80
N ALA A 11 1.55 11.96 20.36
CA ALA A 11 0.60 12.97 20.85
C ALA A 11 -0.28 12.54 22.05
N VAL A 12 -0.16 11.33 22.57
CA VAL A 12 -1.09 10.78 23.60
C VAL A 12 -0.54 10.85 25.04
N LEU A 13 0.62 11.44 25.29
CA LEU A 13 1.25 11.42 26.61
C LEU A 13 1.34 12.77 27.36
N VAL A 14 0.50 13.75 27.08
CA VAL A 14 0.49 15.04 27.82
C VAL A 14 -0.93 15.48 28.18
N PHE A 15 -1.73 14.65 28.83
CA PHE A 15 -2.85 15.16 29.66
C PHE A 15 -3.06 14.26 30.88
N GLY A 16 -2.58 14.73 32.00
CA GLY A 16 -2.92 14.21 33.30
C GLY A 16 -1.87 14.49 34.38
N LEU A 17 -1.84 15.68 34.95
CA LEU A 17 -1.33 15.87 36.32
C LEU A 17 -1.94 17.15 36.89
N GLY A 18 -2.88 16.92 37.80
CA GLY A 18 -3.41 17.95 38.68
C GLY A 18 -2.39 18.35 39.74
N ALA A 19 -2.59 19.55 40.25
CA ALA A 19 -1.84 20.29 41.22
C ALA A 19 -1.19 19.47 42.38
N ALA A 20 0.15 19.59 42.47
CA ALA A 20 0.88 19.50 43.72
C ALA A 20 2.01 20.53 43.69
N SER A 21 1.83 21.61 44.42
CA SER A 21 2.85 22.63 44.66
C SER A 21 3.96 22.03 45.53
N ALA A 22 5.13 21.80 44.94
CA ALA A 22 6.39 21.70 45.63
C ALA A 22 7.41 22.51 44.83
N ALA A 23 7.95 23.56 45.44
CA ALA A 23 9.02 24.37 44.90
C ALA A 23 10.28 23.52 44.75
N LEU A 24 10.45 22.91 43.59
CA LEU A 24 11.74 22.42 43.09
C LEU A 24 12.37 23.60 42.35
N ALA A 25 13.58 23.98 42.75
CA ALA A 25 14.43 24.87 41.99
C ALA A 25 14.48 24.38 40.55
N ALA A 26 13.87 25.11 39.63
CA ALA A 26 13.90 24.79 38.21
C ALA A 26 15.37 24.87 37.78
N GLU A 27 16.01 23.76 37.52
CA GLU A 27 17.31 23.71 36.86
C GLU A 27 17.18 24.48 35.54
N VAL A 28 18.07 25.47 35.35
CA VAL A 28 18.10 26.23 34.09
C VAL A 28 18.44 25.25 32.97
N PRO A 29 17.57 25.06 31.97
CA PRO A 29 17.80 24.07 30.91
C PRO A 29 19.16 24.24 30.26
N THR A 30 19.86 23.15 30.02
CA THR A 30 21.12 23.15 29.24
C THR A 30 20.87 23.64 27.82
N GLY A 31 21.90 23.97 27.06
CA GLY A 31 21.74 24.45 25.68
C GLY A 31 20.94 23.49 24.81
N GLN A 32 21.14 22.16 24.98
CA GLN A 32 20.43 21.09 24.26
C GLN A 32 18.95 20.94 24.68
N GLU A 33 18.61 21.31 25.94
CA GLU A 33 17.22 21.32 26.39
C GLU A 33 16.46 22.55 25.87
N LYS A 34 17.14 23.70 25.69
CA LYS A 34 16.52 24.93 25.19
C LYS A 34 16.15 24.82 23.71
N ASP A 35 16.98 24.17 22.87
CA ASP A 35 16.70 23.98 21.46
C ASP A 35 15.56 22.99 21.27
N ALA A 36 15.55 21.86 22.02
CA ALA A 36 14.45 20.89 21.99
C ALA A 36 13.10 21.52 22.43
N VAL A 37 13.12 22.38 23.48
CA VAL A 37 11.91 23.09 23.93
C VAL A 37 11.42 24.05 22.84
N ALA A 38 12.32 24.84 22.27
CA ALA A 38 11.97 25.78 21.19
C ALA A 38 11.40 25.07 19.96
N TYR A 39 12.03 23.97 19.54
CA TYR A 39 11.53 23.16 18.44
C TYR A 39 10.13 22.59 18.74
N LYS A 40 9.92 21.97 19.90
CA LYS A 40 8.62 21.41 20.29
C LYS A 40 7.51 22.46 20.33
N GLN A 41 7.82 23.67 20.80
CA GLN A 41 6.87 24.80 20.78
C GLN A 41 6.52 25.21 19.35
N ALA A 42 7.51 25.30 18.46
CA ALA A 42 7.31 25.60 17.04
C ALA A 42 6.52 24.47 16.34
N TYR A 43 6.80 23.19 16.67
CA TYR A 43 6.10 22.05 16.11
C TYR A 43 4.64 21.95 16.58
N ALA A 44 4.33 22.37 17.81
CA ALA A 44 2.95 22.48 18.26
C ALA A 44 2.10 23.40 17.35
N LEU A 45 2.70 24.49 16.83
CA LEU A 45 2.03 25.36 15.87
C LEU A 45 1.79 24.69 14.51
N VAL A 46 2.65 23.74 14.11
CA VAL A 46 2.45 22.89 12.91
C VAL A 46 1.24 21.97 13.13
N LEU A 47 1.17 21.31 14.29
CA LEU A 47 0.04 20.43 14.65
C LEU A 47 -1.29 21.18 14.75
N GLU A 48 -1.24 22.46 15.15
CA GLU A 48 -2.40 23.34 15.20
C GLU A 48 -2.71 24.02 13.86
N GLU A 49 -1.98 23.68 12.79
CA GLU A 49 -2.09 24.27 11.45
C GLU A 49 -1.94 25.81 11.42
N LYS A 50 -1.29 26.38 12.42
CA LYS A 50 -0.98 27.82 12.49
C LYS A 50 0.24 28.17 11.64
N TRP A 51 0.14 27.95 10.34
CA TRP A 51 1.27 27.90 9.38
C TRP A 51 2.15 29.15 9.41
N ALA A 52 1.59 30.36 9.45
CA ALA A 52 2.37 31.58 9.48
C ALA A 52 3.20 31.71 10.78
N ALA A 53 2.61 31.36 11.92
CA ALA A 53 3.30 31.33 13.20
C ALA A 53 4.32 30.21 13.28
N ALA A 54 3.97 29.03 12.77
CA ALA A 54 4.87 27.87 12.69
C ALA A 54 6.13 28.20 11.89
N LYS A 55 5.98 28.80 10.70
CA LYS A 55 7.12 29.25 9.89
C LYS A 55 8.04 30.16 10.66
N THR A 56 7.48 31.23 11.30
CA THR A 56 8.26 32.19 12.05
C THR A 56 9.02 31.52 13.21
N ALA A 57 8.34 30.63 13.94
CA ALA A 57 8.94 29.92 15.07
C ALA A 57 10.04 28.94 14.61
N MET A 58 9.84 28.21 13.51
CA MET A 58 10.85 27.32 12.94
C MET A 58 12.08 28.09 12.44
N ASP A 59 11.89 29.22 11.76
CA ASP A 59 12.99 30.08 11.33
C ASP A 59 13.79 30.61 12.52
N GLU A 60 13.12 30.88 13.64
CA GLU A 60 13.77 31.34 14.88
C GLU A 60 14.59 30.19 15.52
N VAL A 61 14.09 28.96 15.52
CA VAL A 61 14.86 27.77 15.94
C VAL A 61 16.13 27.62 15.10
N VAL A 62 16.01 27.72 13.77
CA VAL A 62 17.16 27.66 12.85
C VAL A 62 18.19 28.75 13.14
N ARG A 63 17.73 29.96 13.43
CA ARG A 63 18.58 31.11 13.70
C ARG A 63 19.29 31.04 15.07
N GLN A 64 18.55 30.64 16.12
CA GLN A 64 19.08 30.65 17.49
C GLN A 64 19.94 29.44 17.79
N PHE A 65 19.64 28.29 17.17
CA PHE A 65 20.27 27.01 17.50
C PHE A 65 20.89 26.32 16.25
N PRO A 66 21.91 26.94 15.62
CA PRO A 66 22.48 26.46 14.36
C PRO A 66 23.26 25.11 14.48
N LYS A 67 23.38 24.57 15.68
CA LYS A 67 24.00 23.27 15.97
C LYS A 67 23.02 22.28 16.63
N SER A 68 21.74 22.60 16.64
CA SER A 68 20.71 21.73 17.22
C SER A 68 20.58 20.43 16.43
N ALA A 69 20.27 19.35 17.13
CA ALA A 69 19.89 18.08 16.50
C ALA A 69 18.54 18.17 15.74
N TRP A 70 17.75 19.23 15.99
CA TRP A 70 16.45 19.49 15.35
C TRP A 70 16.54 20.49 14.19
N LEU A 71 17.76 20.75 13.70
CA LEU A 71 17.98 21.81 12.72
C LEU A 71 17.38 21.49 11.35
N ASP A 72 17.51 20.26 10.90
CA ASP A 72 16.96 19.78 9.63
C ASP A 72 15.43 19.67 9.72
N ASP A 73 14.88 19.13 10.82
CA ASP A 73 13.42 19.17 11.08
C ASP A 73 12.88 20.60 10.97
N ALA A 74 13.49 21.53 11.68
CA ALA A 74 13.03 22.92 11.69
C ALA A 74 13.09 23.56 10.29
N ARG A 75 14.12 23.25 9.50
CA ARG A 75 14.24 23.72 8.11
C ARG A 75 13.17 23.13 7.21
N PHE A 76 12.92 21.81 7.31
CA PHE A 76 11.87 21.16 6.55
C PHE A 76 10.50 21.76 6.86
N TRP A 77 10.14 21.83 8.15
CA TRP A 77 8.86 22.37 8.58
C TRP A 77 8.68 23.86 8.28
N SER A 78 9.77 24.63 8.21
CA SER A 78 9.71 26.01 7.72
C SER A 78 9.31 26.08 6.24
N CYS A 79 9.91 25.21 5.37
CA CYS A 79 9.53 25.13 3.96
C CYS A 79 8.08 24.64 3.79
N TYR A 80 7.65 23.65 4.58
CA TYR A 80 6.29 23.12 4.55
C TYR A 80 5.26 24.20 4.98
N ALA A 81 5.53 24.91 6.06
CA ALA A 81 4.68 26.00 6.51
C ALA A 81 4.64 27.16 5.48
N MET A 82 5.75 27.43 4.80
CA MET A 82 5.81 28.39 3.69
C MET A 82 4.86 28.01 2.56
N GLU A 83 4.79 26.73 2.20
CA GLU A 83 3.87 26.21 1.22
C GLU A 83 2.42 26.38 1.65
N LYS A 84 2.09 25.99 2.89
CA LYS A 84 0.74 26.07 3.44
C LYS A 84 0.23 27.52 3.61
N THR A 85 1.13 28.49 3.66
CA THR A 85 0.75 29.91 3.66
C THR A 85 0.50 30.46 2.25
N GLY A 86 0.57 29.64 1.20
CA GLY A 86 0.26 30.03 -0.18
C GLY A 86 1.33 30.91 -0.82
N GLN A 87 2.57 30.81 -0.41
CA GLN A 87 3.67 31.52 -1.09
C GLN A 87 3.89 30.98 -2.49
N ALA A 88 4.51 31.79 -3.36
CA ALA A 88 4.74 31.43 -4.75
C ALA A 88 5.46 30.08 -4.86
N ALA A 89 4.94 29.18 -5.69
CA ALA A 89 5.44 27.81 -5.86
C ALA A 89 6.95 27.75 -6.12
N GLU A 90 7.49 28.69 -6.90
CA GLU A 90 8.93 28.78 -7.16
C GLU A 90 9.74 29.08 -5.90
N THR A 91 9.22 29.94 -5.01
CA THR A 91 9.89 30.26 -3.75
C THR A 91 9.93 29.07 -2.82
N VAL A 92 8.82 28.32 -2.76
CA VAL A 92 8.69 27.10 -1.97
C VAL A 92 9.60 26.00 -2.54
N PHE A 93 9.62 25.83 -3.86
CA PHE A 93 10.52 24.89 -4.55
C PHE A 93 11.99 25.15 -4.17
N LYS A 94 12.44 26.41 -4.26
CA LYS A 94 13.82 26.79 -3.88
C LYS A 94 14.10 26.56 -2.38
N CYS A 95 13.09 26.65 -1.51
CA CYS A 95 13.25 26.33 -0.10
C CYS A 95 13.56 24.82 0.08
N TYR A 96 12.76 23.94 -0.52
CA TYR A 96 12.99 22.50 -0.46
C TYR A 96 14.30 22.09 -1.15
N GLN A 97 14.62 22.69 -2.29
CA GLN A 97 15.89 22.45 -2.99
C GLN A 97 17.09 22.73 -2.07
N LYS A 98 17.11 23.89 -1.44
CA LYS A 98 18.18 24.27 -0.48
C LYS A 98 18.21 23.33 0.72
N PHE A 99 17.05 22.85 1.17
CA PHE A 99 16.97 21.89 2.25
C PHE A 99 17.62 20.56 1.86
N VAL A 100 17.29 19.97 0.71
CA VAL A 100 17.85 18.71 0.20
C VAL A 100 19.36 18.82 0.00
N GLU A 101 19.82 19.91 -0.63
CA GLU A 101 21.26 20.16 -0.85
C GLU A 101 22.05 20.25 0.46
N GLY A 102 21.46 20.88 1.49
CA GLY A 102 22.12 21.10 2.77
C GLY A 102 21.96 19.95 3.78
N ASN A 103 21.02 19.04 3.58
CA ASN A 103 20.70 17.96 4.52
C ASN A 103 20.38 16.63 3.78
N PRO A 104 21.30 16.10 2.96
CA PRO A 104 21.00 14.92 2.12
C PRO A 104 20.74 13.64 2.93
N GLY A 105 21.18 13.57 4.18
CA GLY A 105 20.94 12.45 5.10
C GLY A 105 19.78 12.65 6.09
N SER A 106 19.00 13.72 5.95
CA SER A 106 17.82 13.94 6.78
C SER A 106 16.73 12.93 6.48
N GLU A 107 15.99 12.51 7.49
CA GLU A 107 14.79 11.68 7.31
C GLU A 107 13.68 12.39 6.51
N TRP A 108 13.72 13.71 6.41
CA TRP A 108 12.81 14.54 5.60
C TRP A 108 13.27 14.76 4.15
N ALA A 109 14.43 14.19 3.76
CA ALA A 109 14.97 14.44 2.42
C ALA A 109 14.07 13.95 1.31
N ASP A 110 13.43 12.78 1.49
CA ASP A 110 12.56 12.20 0.49
C ASP A 110 11.19 12.91 0.42
N ASP A 111 10.65 13.34 1.56
CA ASP A 111 9.46 14.19 1.58
C ASP A 111 9.71 15.55 0.90
N ALA A 112 10.87 16.12 1.10
CA ALA A 112 11.27 17.38 0.45
C ALA A 112 11.41 17.19 -1.07
N LYS A 113 12.03 16.10 -1.54
CA LYS A 113 12.12 15.76 -2.98
C LYS A 113 10.73 15.56 -3.59
N SER A 114 9.84 14.84 -2.91
CA SER A 114 8.45 14.66 -3.33
C SER A 114 7.73 16.00 -3.54
N ASN A 115 7.88 16.91 -2.59
CA ASN A 115 7.31 18.25 -2.70
C ASN A 115 7.95 19.07 -3.84
N MET A 116 9.26 18.93 -4.06
CA MET A 116 9.96 19.59 -5.19
C MET A 116 9.41 19.10 -6.53
N ILE A 117 9.21 17.81 -6.72
CA ILE A 117 8.71 17.22 -7.96
C ILE A 117 7.28 17.70 -8.23
N ARG A 118 6.41 17.67 -7.23
CA ARG A 118 5.04 18.18 -7.32
C ARG A 118 5.00 19.66 -7.68
N LEU A 119 5.87 20.48 -7.08
CA LEU A 119 5.97 21.90 -7.38
C LEU A 119 6.57 22.16 -8.76
N ALA A 120 7.58 21.38 -9.19
CA ALA A 120 8.17 21.46 -10.51
C ALA A 120 7.13 21.17 -11.59
N HIS A 121 6.32 20.11 -11.41
CA HIS A 121 5.24 19.79 -12.34
C HIS A 121 4.21 20.93 -12.43
N ALA A 122 3.78 21.51 -11.29
CA ALA A 122 2.87 22.65 -11.27
C ALA A 122 3.47 23.89 -11.98
N LEU A 123 4.77 24.13 -11.81
CA LEU A 123 5.48 25.23 -12.45
C LEU A 123 5.66 25.03 -13.96
N ALA A 124 5.99 23.82 -14.41
CA ALA A 124 6.07 23.47 -15.82
C ALA A 124 4.70 23.68 -16.50
N LYS A 125 3.63 23.18 -15.88
CA LYS A 125 2.24 23.36 -16.35
C LYS A 125 1.82 24.85 -16.37
N ALA A 126 2.37 25.68 -15.49
CA ALA A 126 2.17 27.13 -15.47
C ALA A 126 3.04 27.89 -16.50
N GLY A 127 3.70 27.20 -17.43
CA GLY A 127 4.49 27.80 -18.50
C GLY A 127 5.95 28.08 -18.16
N LYS A 128 6.53 27.34 -17.21
CA LYS A 128 7.95 27.39 -16.84
C LYS A 128 8.67 26.10 -17.22
N PRO A 129 9.00 25.90 -18.51
CA PRO A 129 9.53 24.62 -19.02
C PRO A 129 10.89 24.24 -18.41
N GLU A 130 11.62 25.17 -17.83
CA GLU A 130 12.88 24.87 -17.12
C GLU A 130 12.72 23.89 -15.96
N TYR A 131 11.49 23.71 -15.46
CA TYR A 131 11.19 22.72 -14.41
C TYR A 131 10.93 21.32 -14.94
N GLU A 132 10.73 21.13 -16.25
CA GLU A 132 10.65 19.80 -16.89
C GLU A 132 11.97 19.06 -16.72
N ALA A 133 13.11 19.73 -16.92
CA ALA A 133 14.43 19.14 -16.72
C ALA A 133 14.66 18.67 -15.27
N VAL A 134 14.02 19.32 -14.29
CA VAL A 134 14.09 18.88 -12.89
C VAL A 134 13.35 17.56 -12.72
N ILE A 135 12.15 17.42 -13.30
CA ILE A 135 11.36 16.19 -13.25
C ILE A 135 12.15 15.06 -13.90
N GLU A 136 12.66 15.28 -15.12
CA GLU A 136 13.49 14.31 -15.85
C GLU A 136 14.72 13.86 -15.04
N SER A 137 15.37 14.79 -14.32
CA SER A 137 16.54 14.45 -13.48
C SER A 137 16.23 13.47 -12.35
N PHE A 138 15.02 13.50 -11.80
CA PHE A 138 14.55 12.52 -10.81
C PHE A 138 14.13 11.21 -11.48
N GLU A 139 13.56 11.26 -12.69
CA GLU A 139 13.20 10.06 -13.46
C GLU A 139 14.42 9.27 -13.89
N ASP A 140 15.51 9.97 -14.25
CA ASP A 140 16.77 9.38 -14.70
C ASP A 140 17.76 9.07 -13.55
N ALA A 141 17.35 9.31 -12.28
CA ALA A 141 18.20 9.03 -11.14
C ALA A 141 18.66 7.56 -11.10
N ALA A 142 19.94 7.34 -10.77
CA ALA A 142 20.53 6.00 -10.73
C ALA A 142 19.97 5.12 -9.61
N GLU A 143 19.36 5.71 -8.59
CA GLU A 143 18.82 5.01 -7.44
C GLU A 143 17.31 4.83 -7.57
N ASP A 144 16.84 3.57 -7.49
CA ASP A 144 15.41 3.22 -7.56
C ASP A 144 14.57 3.96 -6.51
N ASP A 145 15.11 4.22 -5.32
CA ASP A 145 14.39 4.90 -4.24
C ASP A 145 14.07 6.37 -4.58
N ILE A 146 14.96 7.06 -5.31
CA ILE A 146 14.70 8.44 -5.80
C ILE A 146 13.62 8.43 -6.88
N ARG A 147 13.68 7.47 -7.80
CA ARG A 147 12.64 7.28 -8.84
C ARG A 147 11.28 7.03 -8.21
N VAL A 148 11.23 6.16 -7.21
CA VAL A 148 10.00 5.87 -6.47
C VAL A 148 9.44 7.11 -5.79
N THR A 149 10.28 7.92 -5.17
CA THR A 149 9.87 9.20 -4.56
C THR A 149 9.27 10.15 -5.61
N ALA A 150 9.90 10.24 -6.79
CA ALA A 150 9.39 11.02 -7.92
C ALA A 150 8.02 10.51 -8.39
N LEU A 151 7.87 9.20 -8.49
CA LEU A 151 6.63 8.55 -8.93
C LEU A 151 5.47 8.79 -7.97
N TYR A 152 5.69 8.67 -6.65
CA TYR A 152 4.66 8.98 -5.65
C TYR A 152 4.23 10.44 -5.69
N ALA A 153 5.17 11.37 -5.93
CA ALA A 153 4.84 12.77 -6.09
C ALA A 153 3.95 13.01 -7.31
N LEU A 154 4.22 12.35 -8.43
CA LEU A 154 3.43 12.44 -9.66
C LEU A 154 2.07 11.77 -9.52
N GLN A 155 1.98 10.60 -8.88
CA GLN A 155 0.72 9.90 -8.61
C GLN A 155 -0.27 10.80 -7.85
N ASN A 156 0.22 11.52 -6.83
CA ASN A 156 -0.60 12.42 -6.01
C ASN A 156 -1.15 13.63 -6.80
N ILE A 157 -0.62 13.92 -7.98
CA ILE A 157 -1.15 14.96 -8.87
C ILE A 157 -2.39 14.45 -9.63
N GLY A 158 -2.46 13.14 -9.90
CA GLY A 158 -3.64 12.45 -10.40
C GLY A 158 -4.06 12.84 -11.83
N ASP A 159 -3.16 13.41 -12.63
CA ASP A 159 -3.45 13.84 -13.99
C ASP A 159 -2.95 12.86 -15.07
N VAL A 160 -3.38 13.10 -16.31
CA VAL A 160 -3.03 12.27 -17.48
C VAL A 160 -1.51 12.26 -17.74
N GLU A 161 -0.82 13.34 -17.37
CA GLU A 161 0.64 13.44 -17.59
C GLU A 161 1.39 12.58 -16.57
N ALA A 162 0.93 12.55 -15.31
CA ALA A 162 1.46 11.64 -14.31
C ALA A 162 1.35 10.18 -14.75
N LEU A 163 0.19 9.78 -15.30
CA LEU A 163 -0.01 8.44 -15.84
C LEU A 163 0.96 8.13 -16.98
N LYS A 164 1.15 9.05 -17.93
CA LYS A 164 2.11 8.85 -19.04
C LYS A 164 3.53 8.67 -18.53
N THR A 165 3.92 9.46 -17.53
CA THR A 165 5.24 9.35 -16.90
C THR A 165 5.43 7.99 -16.24
N LEU A 166 4.43 7.53 -15.44
CA LEU A 166 4.46 6.20 -14.83
C LEU A 166 4.61 5.09 -15.87
N VAL A 167 3.82 5.15 -16.95
CA VAL A 167 3.87 4.17 -18.05
C VAL A 167 5.21 4.22 -18.76
N GLY A 168 5.73 5.43 -19.05
CA GLY A 168 7.02 5.61 -19.72
C GLY A 168 8.19 5.04 -18.91
N LEU A 169 8.19 5.26 -17.60
CA LEU A 169 9.20 4.71 -16.69
C LEU A 169 9.10 3.20 -16.57
N TYR A 170 7.88 2.66 -16.49
CA TYR A 170 7.67 1.22 -16.51
C TYR A 170 8.30 0.58 -17.75
N ASP A 171 8.04 1.15 -18.94
CA ASP A 171 8.50 0.59 -20.22
C ASP A 171 10.02 0.67 -20.39
N LYS A 172 10.67 1.67 -19.80
CA LYS A 172 12.13 1.85 -19.81
C LYS A 172 12.85 1.06 -18.72
N SER A 173 12.17 0.66 -17.65
CA SER A 173 12.81 0.04 -16.48
C SER A 173 13.15 -1.43 -16.70
N ALA A 174 14.38 -1.82 -16.33
CA ALA A 174 14.79 -3.21 -16.17
C ALA A 174 14.62 -3.72 -14.72
N SER A 175 14.28 -2.85 -13.76
CA SER A 175 14.14 -3.20 -12.34
C SER A 175 12.75 -3.75 -12.05
N ALA A 176 12.68 -5.05 -11.70
CA ALA A 176 11.42 -5.68 -11.27
C ALA A 176 10.85 -5.02 -10.00
N LYS A 177 11.73 -4.54 -9.09
CA LYS A 177 11.31 -3.79 -7.90
C LYS A 177 10.57 -2.51 -8.28
N LEU A 178 11.16 -1.70 -9.17
CA LEU A 178 10.54 -0.46 -9.62
C LEU A 178 9.25 -0.71 -10.40
N LYS A 179 9.22 -1.72 -11.28
CA LYS A 179 8.01 -2.12 -12.00
C LYS A 179 6.86 -2.49 -11.07
N ARG A 180 7.11 -3.26 -10.00
CA ARG A 180 6.06 -3.61 -9.01
C ARG A 180 5.55 -2.38 -8.26
N GLN A 181 6.41 -1.41 -7.96
CA GLN A 181 5.98 -0.16 -7.34
C GLN A 181 5.11 0.67 -8.27
N ILE A 182 5.45 0.73 -9.57
CA ILE A 182 4.60 1.39 -10.58
C ILE A 182 3.27 0.66 -10.73
N VAL A 183 3.23 -0.67 -10.68
CA VAL A 183 1.99 -1.45 -10.69
C VAL A 183 1.08 -1.03 -9.53
N PHE A 184 1.62 -0.94 -8.31
CA PHE A 184 0.88 -0.46 -7.14
C PHE A 184 0.35 0.96 -7.32
N MET A 185 1.15 1.86 -7.91
CA MET A 185 0.70 3.23 -8.20
C MET A 185 -0.41 3.29 -9.26
N LEU A 186 -0.32 2.45 -10.29
CA LEU A 186 -1.37 2.34 -11.32
C LEU A 186 -2.67 1.76 -10.76
N GLU A 187 -2.58 0.87 -9.76
CA GLU A 187 -3.72 0.34 -9.04
C GLU A 187 -4.51 1.44 -8.33
N GLU A 188 -3.83 2.37 -7.66
CA GLU A 188 -4.46 3.51 -6.97
C GLU A 188 -5.09 4.54 -7.92
N MET A 189 -4.73 4.53 -9.20
CA MET A 189 -5.26 5.51 -10.18
C MET A 189 -6.61 5.07 -10.75
N GLU A 190 -7.65 5.86 -10.55
CA GLU A 190 -8.97 5.63 -11.14
C GLU A 190 -9.01 6.10 -12.60
N SER A 191 -8.35 5.37 -13.49
CA SER A 191 -8.39 5.68 -14.92
C SER A 191 -8.47 4.40 -15.77
N PRO A 192 -9.27 4.41 -16.86
CA PRO A 192 -9.31 3.29 -17.80
C PRO A 192 -7.95 2.97 -18.42
N GLU A 193 -7.12 3.98 -18.62
CA GLU A 193 -5.78 3.82 -19.19
C GLU A 193 -4.82 3.13 -18.20
N ALA A 194 -4.93 3.41 -16.90
CA ALA A 194 -4.19 2.70 -15.85
C ALA A 194 -4.61 1.23 -15.80
N PHE A 195 -5.90 0.94 -15.84
CA PHE A 195 -6.41 -0.43 -15.92
C PHE A 195 -5.92 -1.16 -17.18
N ALA A 196 -5.96 -0.50 -18.35
CA ALA A 196 -5.46 -1.09 -19.60
C ALA A 196 -3.95 -1.42 -19.50
N LYS A 197 -3.16 -0.56 -18.85
CA LYS A 197 -1.73 -0.82 -18.63
C LYS A 197 -1.51 -1.98 -17.66
N LEU A 198 -2.24 -2.05 -16.54
CA LEU A 198 -2.19 -3.19 -15.61
C LEU A 198 -2.53 -4.51 -16.31
N SER A 199 -3.58 -4.51 -17.12
CA SER A 199 -3.99 -5.68 -17.93
C SER A 199 -2.89 -6.09 -18.91
N GLN A 200 -2.23 -5.13 -19.57
CA GLN A 200 -1.11 -5.40 -20.45
C GLN A 200 0.08 -6.00 -19.70
N ILE A 201 0.40 -5.49 -18.52
CA ILE A 201 1.50 -5.98 -17.68
C ILE A 201 1.23 -7.41 -17.25
N ALA A 202 0.04 -7.71 -16.72
CA ALA A 202 -0.35 -9.05 -16.30
C ALA A 202 -0.20 -10.08 -17.42
N LEU A 203 -0.50 -9.70 -18.67
CA LEU A 203 -0.44 -10.60 -19.81
C LEU A 203 0.94 -10.72 -20.47
N LYS A 204 1.79 -9.70 -20.38
CA LYS A 204 2.96 -9.58 -21.28
C LYS A 204 4.29 -9.33 -20.61
N ASP A 205 4.36 -8.97 -19.34
CA ASP A 205 5.67 -8.78 -18.72
C ASP A 205 6.43 -10.10 -18.63
N THR A 206 7.75 -10.04 -18.72
CA THR A 206 8.62 -11.22 -18.69
C THR A 206 8.95 -11.68 -17.26
N ASP A 207 8.76 -10.80 -16.29
CA ASP A 207 8.98 -11.10 -14.87
C ASP A 207 7.69 -11.61 -14.24
N GLU A 208 7.72 -12.83 -13.69
CA GLU A 208 6.55 -13.51 -13.13
C GLU A 208 6.00 -12.77 -11.89
N GLU A 209 6.86 -12.16 -11.06
CA GLU A 209 6.44 -11.40 -9.88
C GLU A 209 5.74 -10.10 -10.27
N VAL A 210 6.21 -9.44 -11.33
CA VAL A 210 5.57 -8.25 -11.88
C VAL A 210 4.21 -8.61 -12.49
N ARG A 211 4.13 -9.71 -13.26
CA ARG A 211 2.86 -10.21 -13.81
C ARG A 211 1.86 -10.51 -12.69
N ARG A 212 2.31 -11.20 -11.63
CA ARG A 212 1.49 -11.54 -10.47
C ARG A 212 0.96 -10.29 -9.77
N SER A 213 1.83 -9.31 -9.50
CA SER A 213 1.42 -8.05 -8.88
C SER A 213 0.36 -7.32 -9.70
N ALA A 214 0.53 -7.28 -11.04
CA ALA A 214 -0.44 -6.66 -11.92
C ALA A 214 -1.78 -7.43 -11.98
N LEU A 215 -1.72 -8.76 -11.86
CA LEU A 215 -2.91 -9.61 -11.83
C LEU A 215 -3.76 -9.33 -10.57
N PHE A 216 -3.12 -9.22 -9.41
CA PHE A 216 -3.79 -8.84 -8.16
C PHE A 216 -4.36 -7.42 -8.24
N ALA A 217 -3.59 -6.45 -8.74
CA ALA A 217 -4.06 -5.09 -8.97
C ALA A 217 -5.30 -5.03 -9.89
N VAL A 218 -5.38 -5.90 -10.88
CA VAL A 218 -6.58 -6.06 -11.73
C VAL A 218 -7.76 -6.60 -10.92
N GLY A 219 -7.52 -7.58 -10.03
CA GLY A 219 -8.54 -8.14 -9.15
C GLY A 219 -9.12 -7.08 -8.21
N GLU A 220 -8.25 -6.35 -7.50
CA GLU A 220 -8.61 -5.25 -6.58
C GLU A 220 -9.43 -4.14 -7.26
N LYS A 221 -9.10 -3.82 -8.51
CA LYS A 221 -9.91 -2.86 -9.27
C LYS A 221 -11.31 -3.36 -9.59
N GLY A 222 -11.49 -4.65 -9.70
CA GLY A 222 -12.78 -5.27 -9.97
C GLY A 222 -13.43 -4.83 -11.28
N GLY A 223 -14.74 -5.00 -11.34
CA GLY A 223 -15.56 -4.59 -12.48
C GLY A 223 -15.56 -5.58 -13.65
N PRO A 224 -16.44 -5.37 -14.64
CA PRO A 224 -16.67 -6.35 -15.72
C PRO A 224 -15.44 -6.68 -16.57
N GLU A 225 -14.58 -5.69 -16.81
CA GLU A 225 -13.36 -5.86 -17.59
C GLU A 225 -12.32 -6.71 -16.85
N ALA A 226 -12.17 -6.53 -15.53
CA ALA A 226 -11.28 -7.33 -14.69
C ALA A 226 -11.77 -8.79 -14.63
N VAL A 227 -13.04 -8.98 -14.34
CA VAL A 227 -13.68 -10.31 -14.31
C VAL A 227 -13.51 -11.05 -15.63
N LYS A 228 -13.72 -10.35 -16.75
CA LYS A 228 -13.52 -10.93 -18.08
C LYS A 228 -12.08 -11.35 -18.30
N LEU A 229 -11.11 -10.47 -18.02
CA LEU A 229 -9.68 -10.76 -18.18
C LEU A 229 -9.25 -11.96 -17.35
N LEU A 230 -9.65 -12.01 -16.08
CA LEU A 230 -9.30 -13.09 -15.17
C LEU A 230 -9.92 -14.44 -15.59
N LYS A 231 -11.18 -14.44 -16.06
CA LYS A 231 -11.82 -15.64 -16.65
C LYS A 231 -11.12 -16.09 -17.93
N ASP A 232 -10.69 -15.15 -18.78
CA ASP A 232 -9.95 -15.47 -20.00
C ASP A 232 -8.58 -16.11 -19.66
N ILE A 233 -7.89 -15.64 -18.61
CA ILE A 233 -6.64 -16.26 -18.12
C ILE A 233 -6.91 -17.65 -17.57
N LEU A 234 -7.96 -17.87 -16.78
CA LEU A 234 -8.33 -19.21 -16.28
C LEU A 234 -8.55 -20.21 -17.41
N ALA A 235 -9.17 -19.80 -18.51
CA ALA A 235 -9.45 -20.61 -19.67
C ALA A 235 -8.25 -20.74 -20.64
N SER A 236 -7.17 -20.02 -20.41
CA SER A 236 -6.01 -19.97 -21.30
C SER A 236 -5.07 -21.19 -21.17
N LYS A 237 -3.99 -21.18 -21.97
CA LYS A 237 -2.88 -22.14 -21.88
C LYS A 237 -1.72 -21.62 -21.02
N GLU A 238 -1.93 -20.58 -20.25
CA GLU A 238 -0.94 -20.08 -19.31
C GLU A 238 -0.52 -21.18 -18.30
N PRO A 239 0.68 -21.10 -17.71
CA PRO A 239 1.12 -22.04 -16.68
C PRO A 239 0.09 -22.19 -15.55
N GLY A 240 -0.08 -23.39 -15.02
CA GLY A 240 -1.05 -23.68 -13.96
C GLY A 240 -0.93 -22.75 -12.77
N GLU A 241 0.30 -22.40 -12.37
CA GLU A 241 0.55 -21.44 -11.30
C GLU A 241 -0.07 -20.07 -11.58
N PHE A 242 0.12 -19.53 -12.77
CA PHE A 242 -0.44 -18.22 -13.14
C PHE A 242 -1.97 -18.23 -13.24
N ARG A 243 -2.54 -19.36 -13.73
CA ARG A 243 -4.00 -19.56 -13.73
C ARG A 243 -4.58 -19.63 -12.31
N ARG A 244 -3.87 -20.29 -11.37
CA ARG A 244 -4.26 -20.30 -9.94
C ARG A 244 -4.25 -18.91 -9.33
N GLN A 245 -3.24 -18.09 -9.65
CA GLN A 245 -3.19 -16.68 -9.21
C GLN A 245 -4.37 -15.86 -9.76
N ALA A 246 -4.75 -16.11 -11.02
CA ALA A 246 -5.93 -15.48 -11.61
C ALA A 246 -7.24 -15.88 -10.92
N LEU A 247 -7.31 -17.12 -10.40
CA LEU A 247 -8.46 -17.60 -9.65
C LEU A 247 -8.60 -16.87 -8.31
N PHE A 248 -7.49 -16.66 -7.58
CA PHE A 248 -7.50 -15.84 -6.37
C PHE A 248 -7.85 -14.39 -6.67
N ALA A 249 -7.21 -13.76 -7.66
CA ALA A 249 -7.53 -12.40 -8.06
C ALA A 249 -9.01 -12.24 -8.49
N LEU A 250 -9.61 -13.30 -9.04
CA LEU A 250 -11.04 -13.28 -9.37
C LEU A 250 -11.93 -13.36 -8.13
N ALA A 251 -11.48 -14.03 -7.06
CA ALA A 251 -12.22 -14.05 -5.79
C ALA A 251 -12.34 -12.66 -5.17
N GLU A 252 -11.27 -11.83 -5.26
CA GLU A 252 -11.24 -10.46 -4.76
C GLU A 252 -12.22 -9.52 -5.51
N THR A 253 -12.66 -9.88 -6.70
CA THR A 253 -13.59 -9.01 -7.47
C THR A 253 -15.01 -8.94 -6.93
N GLU A 254 -15.38 -9.77 -5.96
CA GLU A 254 -16.72 -9.88 -5.37
C GLU A 254 -17.85 -10.07 -6.41
N GLU A 255 -17.52 -10.57 -7.61
CA GLU A 255 -18.46 -10.72 -8.70
C GLU A 255 -19.52 -11.79 -8.37
N PRO A 256 -20.82 -11.50 -8.54
CA PRO A 256 -21.88 -12.47 -8.35
C PRO A 256 -21.71 -13.72 -9.24
N GLY A 257 -21.94 -14.91 -8.67
CA GLY A 257 -21.88 -16.17 -9.40
C GLY A 257 -20.51 -16.86 -9.47
N LEU A 258 -19.47 -16.28 -8.84
CA LEU A 258 -18.15 -16.94 -8.74
C LEU A 258 -18.20 -18.22 -7.94
N VAL A 259 -19.08 -18.33 -6.94
CA VAL A 259 -19.28 -19.55 -6.14
C VAL A 259 -19.57 -20.76 -7.03
N GLY A 260 -20.45 -20.58 -8.02
CA GLY A 260 -20.77 -21.63 -9.00
C GLY A 260 -19.57 -22.06 -9.85
N LEU A 261 -18.80 -21.08 -10.35
CA LEU A 261 -17.59 -21.32 -11.13
C LEU A 261 -16.53 -22.07 -10.30
N PHE A 262 -16.24 -21.60 -9.09
CA PHE A 262 -15.20 -22.20 -8.24
C PHE A 262 -15.62 -23.61 -7.78
N THR A 263 -16.91 -23.83 -7.49
CA THR A 263 -17.44 -25.16 -7.19
C THR A 263 -17.24 -26.12 -8.37
N GLN A 264 -17.50 -25.65 -9.60
CA GLN A 264 -17.29 -26.45 -10.81
C GLN A 264 -15.81 -26.80 -11.00
N ILE A 265 -14.89 -25.84 -10.79
CA ILE A 265 -13.44 -26.06 -10.88
C ILE A 265 -13.02 -27.07 -9.80
N ALA A 266 -13.43 -26.88 -8.56
CA ALA A 266 -13.05 -27.75 -7.43
C ALA A 266 -13.52 -29.20 -7.60
N LEU A 267 -14.66 -29.42 -8.25
CA LEU A 267 -15.21 -30.76 -8.45
C LEU A 267 -14.82 -31.41 -9.76
N GLY A 268 -14.36 -30.65 -10.77
CA GLY A 268 -14.23 -31.15 -12.12
C GLY A 268 -12.92 -30.83 -12.85
N ASP A 269 -12.05 -29.96 -12.31
CA ASP A 269 -10.78 -29.66 -12.98
C ASP A 269 -9.81 -30.85 -12.87
N PRO A 270 -9.20 -31.29 -13.98
CA PRO A 270 -8.23 -32.39 -13.95
C PRO A 270 -6.90 -32.05 -13.28
N ASP A 271 -6.60 -30.76 -13.13
CA ASP A 271 -5.48 -30.27 -12.34
C ASP A 271 -5.89 -30.21 -10.85
N GLY A 272 -5.44 -31.17 -10.06
CA GLY A 272 -5.76 -31.24 -8.62
C GLY A 272 -5.34 -29.98 -7.84
N GLU A 273 -4.25 -29.31 -8.24
CA GLU A 273 -3.82 -28.06 -7.64
C GLU A 273 -4.81 -26.91 -7.94
N MET A 274 -5.32 -26.85 -9.17
CA MET A 274 -6.35 -25.88 -9.54
C MET A 274 -7.65 -26.15 -8.78
N ALA A 275 -8.07 -27.40 -8.69
CA ALA A 275 -9.27 -27.80 -7.96
C ALA A 275 -9.17 -27.46 -6.47
N ARG A 276 -8.01 -27.71 -5.85
CA ARG A 276 -7.73 -27.36 -4.45
C ARG A 276 -7.72 -25.86 -4.25
N THR A 277 -7.09 -25.11 -5.16
CA THR A 277 -7.07 -23.64 -5.14
C THR A 277 -8.48 -23.07 -5.22
N ALA A 278 -9.36 -23.63 -6.02
CA ALA A 278 -10.76 -23.21 -6.11
C ALA A 278 -11.53 -23.43 -4.80
N ALA A 279 -11.23 -24.50 -4.06
CA ALA A 279 -11.80 -24.72 -2.74
C ALA A 279 -11.31 -23.65 -1.72
N PHE A 280 -10.04 -23.26 -1.75
CA PHE A 280 -9.52 -22.19 -0.92
C PHE A 280 -10.08 -20.82 -1.31
N ALA A 281 -10.20 -20.53 -2.60
CA ALA A 281 -10.75 -19.24 -3.06
C ALA A 281 -12.23 -19.04 -2.63
N LEU A 282 -12.99 -20.12 -2.39
CA LEU A 282 -14.34 -20.04 -1.82
C LEU A 282 -14.36 -19.57 -0.36
N GLN A 283 -13.23 -19.64 0.36
CA GLN A 283 -13.10 -19.13 1.72
C GLN A 283 -13.24 -17.60 1.75
N GLU A 284 -12.66 -16.92 0.77
CA GLU A 284 -12.66 -15.45 0.65
C GLU A 284 -14.03 -14.88 0.27
N ILE A 285 -14.92 -15.71 -0.30
CA ILE A 285 -16.26 -15.26 -0.70
C ILE A 285 -17.22 -15.35 0.48
N GLU A 286 -17.73 -14.22 0.93
CA GLU A 286 -18.69 -14.18 2.03
C GLU A 286 -20.04 -14.81 1.68
N GLY A 287 -20.74 -15.30 2.70
CA GLY A 287 -22.14 -15.69 2.65
C GLY A 287 -22.40 -17.20 2.56
N LYS A 288 -23.68 -17.53 2.73
CA LYS A 288 -24.15 -18.93 2.84
C LYS A 288 -23.92 -19.76 1.60
N GLU A 289 -23.91 -19.14 0.41
CA GLU A 289 -23.74 -19.85 -0.84
C GLU A 289 -22.34 -20.48 -0.95
N ALA A 290 -21.29 -19.74 -0.55
CA ALA A 290 -19.92 -20.26 -0.50
C ALA A 290 -19.79 -21.36 0.56
N THR A 291 -20.41 -21.21 1.73
CA THR A 291 -20.45 -22.26 2.75
C THR A 291 -21.09 -23.55 2.24
N GLU A 292 -22.23 -23.47 1.57
CA GLU A 292 -22.88 -24.66 0.98
C GLU A 292 -22.05 -25.28 -0.14
N ALA A 293 -21.36 -24.45 -0.94
CA ALA A 293 -20.44 -24.93 -1.97
C ALA A 293 -19.27 -25.72 -1.35
N LEU A 294 -18.63 -25.20 -0.29
CA LEU A 294 -17.58 -25.90 0.43
C LEU A 294 -18.07 -27.21 1.06
N ARG A 295 -19.26 -27.23 1.66
CA ARG A 295 -19.89 -28.45 2.16
C ARG A 295 -20.14 -29.48 1.05
N ARG A 296 -20.55 -29.02 -0.10
CA ARG A 296 -20.74 -29.85 -1.29
C ARG A 296 -19.41 -30.44 -1.77
N ILE A 297 -18.35 -29.62 -1.86
CA ILE A 297 -17.01 -30.08 -2.25
C ILE A 297 -16.49 -31.11 -1.25
N LEU A 298 -16.62 -30.86 0.04
CA LEU A 298 -16.25 -31.78 1.12
C LEU A 298 -16.91 -33.16 0.95
N LYS A 299 -18.15 -33.19 0.49
CA LYS A 299 -18.95 -34.42 0.32
C LYS A 299 -18.68 -35.13 -1.03
N GLU A 300 -18.55 -34.38 -2.11
CA GLU A 300 -18.60 -34.91 -3.49
C GLU A 300 -17.22 -35.04 -4.15
N ALA A 301 -16.19 -34.28 -3.69
CA ALA A 301 -14.87 -34.38 -4.32
C ALA A 301 -14.28 -35.78 -4.16
N ALA A 302 -13.84 -36.34 -5.28
CA ALA A 302 -13.22 -37.68 -5.31
C ALA A 302 -11.84 -37.65 -4.62
N ASP A 303 -11.07 -36.60 -4.86
CA ASP A 303 -9.75 -36.42 -4.29
C ASP A 303 -9.82 -35.99 -2.81
N ARG A 304 -8.99 -36.63 -1.98
CA ARG A 304 -8.94 -36.39 -0.55
C ARG A 304 -8.35 -35.00 -0.23
N GLU A 305 -7.35 -34.53 -0.98
CA GLU A 305 -6.71 -33.25 -0.74
C GLU A 305 -7.68 -32.10 -1.01
N ILE A 306 -8.55 -32.24 -1.99
CA ILE A 306 -9.61 -31.26 -2.27
C ILE A 306 -10.64 -31.24 -1.13
N ARG A 307 -11.02 -32.43 -0.59
CA ARG A 307 -11.90 -32.50 0.60
C ARG A 307 -11.25 -31.85 1.83
N GLN A 308 -9.95 -32.07 2.04
CA GLN A 308 -9.20 -31.44 3.11
C GLN A 308 -9.19 -29.91 2.95
N ALA A 309 -8.91 -29.39 1.75
CA ALA A 309 -8.97 -27.96 1.46
C ALA A 309 -10.35 -27.37 1.81
N ALA A 310 -11.43 -28.02 1.36
CA ALA A 310 -12.79 -27.58 1.69
C ALA A 310 -13.08 -27.62 3.18
N LEU A 311 -12.55 -28.59 3.93
CA LEU A 311 -12.70 -28.65 5.37
C LEU A 311 -11.95 -27.53 6.09
N PHE A 312 -10.70 -27.25 5.70
CA PHE A 312 -9.92 -26.12 6.20
C PHE A 312 -10.64 -24.81 5.94
N SER A 313 -11.07 -24.58 4.71
CA SER A 313 -11.80 -23.36 4.34
C SER A 313 -13.11 -23.19 5.12
N LEU A 314 -13.83 -24.27 5.43
CA LEU A 314 -15.03 -24.22 6.27
C LEU A 314 -14.72 -23.91 7.75
N ALA A 315 -13.61 -24.48 8.27
CA ALA A 315 -13.21 -24.30 9.64
C ALA A 315 -12.72 -22.88 9.95
N ASP A 316 -12.07 -22.25 8.96
CA ASP A 316 -11.43 -20.93 9.08
C ASP A 316 -12.39 -19.76 8.80
N ARG A 317 -13.64 -20.05 8.43
CA ARG A 317 -14.66 -19.02 8.18
C ARG A 317 -15.31 -18.51 9.46
N ASP A 318 -15.28 -17.21 9.69
CA ASP A 318 -15.90 -16.55 10.85
C ASP A 318 -17.44 -16.62 10.86
N ASP A 319 -18.07 -16.75 9.67
CA ASP A 319 -19.53 -16.78 9.51
C ASP A 319 -20.16 -18.17 9.71
N VAL A 320 -19.34 -19.18 10.04
CA VAL A 320 -19.74 -20.59 10.13
C VAL A 320 -19.45 -21.16 11.51
N ASP A 321 -20.48 -21.69 12.19
CA ASP A 321 -20.23 -22.64 13.29
C ASP A 321 -19.78 -23.97 12.71
N SER A 322 -18.46 -24.14 12.57
CA SER A 322 -17.83 -25.34 12.02
C SER A 322 -17.70 -26.47 13.04
N LEU A 323 -17.81 -26.17 14.33
CA LEU A 323 -17.57 -27.15 15.41
C LEU A 323 -18.47 -28.40 15.37
N PRO A 324 -19.77 -28.34 15.05
CA PRO A 324 -20.60 -29.53 14.89
C PRO A 324 -20.13 -30.43 13.75
N LEU A 325 -19.73 -29.83 12.59
CA LEU A 325 -19.21 -30.56 11.45
C LEU A 325 -17.87 -31.23 11.76
N LEU A 326 -16.95 -30.50 12.39
CA LEU A 326 -15.64 -31.04 12.78
C LEU A 326 -15.78 -32.20 13.78
N LYS A 327 -16.69 -32.10 14.76
CA LYS A 327 -17.00 -33.18 15.71
C LYS A 327 -17.59 -34.41 15.01
N ASP A 328 -18.48 -34.20 14.04
CA ASP A 328 -19.07 -35.31 13.29
C ASP A 328 -18.01 -36.07 12.49
N ILE A 329 -17.13 -35.34 11.76
CA ILE A 329 -16.01 -35.93 11.02
C ILE A 329 -15.04 -36.67 11.94
N LEU A 330 -14.74 -36.10 13.12
CA LEU A 330 -13.83 -36.71 14.09
C LEU A 330 -14.39 -38.00 14.68
N LEU A 331 -15.68 -38.01 15.06
CA LEU A 331 -16.27 -39.09 15.82
C LEU A 331 -16.90 -40.18 14.94
N ASN A 332 -17.46 -39.80 13.81
CA ASN A 332 -18.26 -40.67 12.97
C ASN A 332 -17.63 -40.90 11.56
N GLY A 333 -16.60 -40.12 11.21
CA GLY A 333 -15.92 -40.26 9.92
C GLY A 333 -15.12 -41.52 9.80
N THR A 334 -15.12 -42.13 8.60
CA THR A 334 -14.34 -43.33 8.29
C THR A 334 -12.93 -43.05 7.77
N ASP A 335 -12.67 -41.80 7.37
CA ASP A 335 -11.37 -41.37 6.86
C ASP A 335 -10.52 -40.81 8.02
N LYS A 336 -9.47 -41.57 8.39
CA LYS A 336 -8.59 -41.22 9.51
C LYS A 336 -7.82 -39.92 9.32
N GLU A 337 -7.46 -39.58 8.09
CA GLU A 337 -6.76 -38.33 7.80
C GLU A 337 -7.72 -37.13 7.91
N MET A 338 -8.95 -37.24 7.45
CA MET A 338 -9.97 -36.22 7.64
C MET A 338 -10.29 -36.04 9.15
N ALA A 339 -10.36 -37.13 9.91
CA ALA A 339 -10.54 -37.06 11.37
C ALA A 339 -9.36 -36.36 12.06
N ARG A 340 -8.13 -36.57 11.57
CA ARG A 340 -6.94 -35.88 12.07
C ARG A 340 -6.98 -34.37 11.76
N VAL A 341 -7.38 -33.98 10.55
CA VAL A 341 -7.57 -32.58 10.16
C VAL A 341 -8.63 -31.94 11.04
N ALA A 342 -9.77 -32.59 11.23
CA ALA A 342 -10.84 -32.08 12.10
C ALA A 342 -10.38 -31.91 13.56
N LEU A 343 -9.57 -32.85 14.08
CA LEU A 343 -9.01 -32.73 15.43
C LEU A 343 -8.08 -31.53 15.56
N PHE A 344 -7.23 -31.28 14.54
CA PHE A 344 -6.31 -30.15 14.53
C PHE A 344 -7.09 -28.84 14.55
N GLN A 345 -8.12 -28.70 13.70
CA GLN A 345 -8.97 -27.52 13.63
C GLN A 345 -9.83 -27.27 14.89
N ILE A 346 -10.13 -28.29 15.69
CA ILE A 346 -10.81 -28.11 16.98
C ILE A 346 -9.83 -27.61 18.07
N ALA A 347 -8.53 -27.91 17.90
CA ALA A 347 -7.51 -27.59 18.90
C ALA A 347 -6.94 -26.16 18.76
N GLU A 348 -7.15 -25.50 17.61
CA GLU A 348 -6.82 -24.09 17.37
C GLU A 348 -7.93 -23.17 17.85
#